data_9ff14cd0a8d2119c1bd997d5ec8282be
#
_entry.id   9ff14cd0a8d2119c1bd997d5ec8282be
#
_cell.length_a   1.000
_cell.length_b   1.000
_cell.length_c   1.000
_cell.angle_alpha   90.00
_cell.angle_beta   90.00
_cell.angle_gamma   90.00
#
_symmetry.space_group_name_H-M   'P 1'
#
loop_
_entity.id
_entity.type
_entity.pdbx_description
1 polymer ?
#
loop_
_entity_poly.entity_id
_entity_poly.type
_entity_poly.pdbx_seq_one_letter_code
_entity_poly.pdbx_strand_id
1 'polypeptide(L)'
;MTKNIFRSLLNRYIVITPILLVLIVAQMEEYSQLTTSGTFGAAIRLAIPIMLAGLGGLFSEKTGVVNIGLEGMMIMGTWFGAWGGFTFGAWQGVFIGMLGGALFGLIHAIATVSFQVDHIVSGVAINILAAGVARFLNVIAFEDIAFASSTASPRITGDIGRLTVPYLAGGEINGQETTNLFGFIENLNVFLISDFAGLVLGFLSNISYLTIFALAIVPLSVLILWKTPIGLQMRSVGEYPTGSESLGVNVYLMKYIGVSISGALSGLAGAYLVIAGTGIYLEGQTGGRLSLIHI
;
A
#
# COMPACT_ATOMS: atom_id res chain seq x y z
N MET A 1 26.51 26.97 -10.91
CA MET A 1 25.21 26.79 -11.57
C MET A 1 25.20 25.58 -12.51
N THR A 2 26.22 25.33 -13.29
CA THR A 2 26.34 24.19 -14.24
C THR A 2 26.36 22.80 -13.63
N LYS A 3 26.98 22.58 -12.45
CA LYS A 3 27.02 21.26 -11.77
C LYS A 3 25.65 20.75 -11.32
N ASN A 4 24.72 21.64 -10.95
CA ASN A 4 23.38 21.25 -10.52
C ASN A 4 22.47 20.87 -11.70
N ILE A 5 22.66 21.51 -12.85
CA ILE A 5 21.92 21.19 -14.09
C ILE A 5 22.38 19.82 -14.62
N PHE A 6 23.68 19.54 -14.60
CA PHE A 6 24.23 18.26 -15.05
C PHE A 6 23.79 17.10 -14.15
N ARG A 7 23.77 17.27 -12.81
CA ARG A 7 23.22 16.27 -11.86
C ARG A 7 21.72 16.05 -12.06
N SER A 8 20.95 17.10 -12.30
CA SER A 8 19.51 16.99 -12.57
C SER A 8 19.22 16.24 -13.88
N LEU A 9 19.99 16.50 -14.92
CA LEU A 9 19.90 15.77 -16.19
C LEU A 9 20.33 14.31 -16.03
N LEU A 10 21.47 14.06 -15.37
CA LEU A 10 21.96 12.70 -15.12
C LEU A 10 20.94 11.84 -14.36
N ASN A 11 20.32 12.38 -13.31
CA ASN A 11 19.26 11.68 -12.56
C ASN A 11 18.03 11.38 -13.42
N ARG A 12 17.66 12.24 -14.36
CA ARG A 12 16.54 11.96 -15.28
C ARG A 12 16.87 10.81 -16.26
N TYR A 13 18.10 10.80 -16.80
CA TYR A 13 18.52 9.73 -17.71
C TYR A 13 18.72 8.39 -17.00
N ILE A 14 19.16 8.36 -15.73
CA ILE A 14 19.28 7.13 -14.93
C ILE A 14 17.93 6.41 -14.78
N VAL A 15 16.82 7.13 -14.72
CA VAL A 15 15.48 6.52 -14.63
C VAL A 15 14.93 6.16 -16.01
N ILE A 16 15.09 7.02 -16.99
CA ILE A 16 14.53 6.83 -18.34
C ILE A 16 15.28 5.74 -19.12
N THR A 17 16.60 5.67 -18.99
CA THR A 17 17.42 4.71 -19.73
C THR A 17 17.06 3.24 -19.47
N PRO A 18 16.91 2.77 -18.23
CA PRO A 18 16.51 1.38 -17.99
C PRO A 18 15.09 1.10 -18.45
N ILE A 19 14.17 2.06 -18.37
CA ILE A 19 12.82 1.90 -18.91
C ILE A 19 12.86 1.72 -20.44
N LEU A 20 13.58 2.59 -21.15
CA LEU A 20 13.75 2.47 -22.60
C LEU A 20 14.45 1.16 -22.97
N LEU A 21 15.44 0.73 -22.19
CA LEU A 21 16.16 -0.51 -22.45
C LEU A 21 15.25 -1.74 -22.26
N VAL A 22 14.39 -1.74 -21.26
CA VAL A 22 13.37 -2.78 -21.05
C VAL A 22 12.38 -2.82 -22.21
N LEU A 23 11.91 -1.66 -22.68
CA LEU A 23 10.99 -1.56 -23.82
C LEU A 23 11.64 -2.07 -25.13
N ILE A 24 12.91 -1.72 -25.36
CA ILE A 24 13.67 -2.19 -26.53
C ILE A 24 13.88 -3.71 -26.47
N VAL A 25 14.29 -4.24 -25.32
CA VAL A 25 14.49 -5.69 -25.12
C VAL A 25 13.17 -6.45 -25.27
N ALA A 26 12.08 -5.93 -24.68
CA ALA A 26 10.76 -6.54 -24.81
C ALA A 26 10.32 -6.66 -26.27
N GLN A 27 10.64 -5.69 -27.10
CA GLN A 27 10.30 -5.72 -28.53
C GLN A 27 11.23 -6.62 -29.35
N MET A 28 12.54 -6.65 -29.05
CA MET A 28 13.51 -7.49 -29.77
C MET A 28 13.29 -8.99 -29.54
N GLU A 29 12.80 -9.37 -28.36
CA GLU A 29 12.59 -10.77 -27.93
C GLU A 29 11.13 -11.24 -28.15
N GLU A 30 10.27 -10.45 -28.85
CA GLU A 30 8.83 -10.70 -29.00
C GLU A 30 8.06 -10.81 -27.68
N TYR A 31 8.59 -10.32 -26.55
CA TYR A 31 7.93 -10.26 -25.25
C TYR A 31 6.92 -9.11 -25.15
N SER A 32 6.05 -8.98 -26.18
CA SER A 32 5.00 -7.95 -26.22
C SER A 32 4.10 -7.97 -24.97
N GLN A 33 4.03 -9.10 -24.27
CA GLN A 33 3.24 -9.24 -23.05
C GLN A 33 3.76 -8.39 -21.90
N LEU A 34 5.04 -8.00 -21.85
CA LEU A 34 5.61 -7.18 -20.76
C LEU A 34 5.10 -5.74 -20.78
N THR A 35 4.70 -5.24 -21.96
CA THR A 35 4.26 -3.85 -22.16
C THR A 35 2.75 -3.73 -22.32
N THR A 36 2.00 -4.81 -22.07
CA THR A 36 0.53 -4.78 -22.15
C THR A 36 -0.11 -4.04 -20.99
N SER A 37 -1.28 -3.48 -21.23
CA SER A 37 -2.14 -2.86 -20.22
C SER A 37 -2.44 -3.79 -19.04
N GLY A 38 -2.58 -5.09 -19.29
CA GLY A 38 -2.76 -6.10 -18.26
C GLY A 38 -1.58 -6.18 -17.28
N THR A 39 -0.35 -6.19 -17.81
CA THR A 39 0.88 -6.22 -17.00
C THR A 39 1.07 -4.93 -16.20
N PHE A 40 0.87 -3.76 -16.83
CA PHE A 40 0.94 -2.49 -16.10
C PHE A 40 -0.15 -2.37 -15.03
N GLY A 41 -1.38 -2.77 -15.32
CA GLY A 41 -2.45 -2.80 -14.34
C GLY A 41 -2.15 -3.74 -13.16
N ALA A 42 -1.54 -4.90 -13.40
CA ALA A 42 -1.10 -5.81 -12.35
C ALA A 42 0.04 -5.20 -11.52
N ALA A 43 1.02 -4.57 -12.17
CA ALA A 43 2.13 -3.89 -11.49
C ALA A 43 1.64 -2.79 -10.54
N ILE A 44 0.67 -1.96 -10.98
CA ILE A 44 0.06 -0.93 -10.15
C ILE A 44 -0.61 -1.57 -8.93
N ARG A 45 -1.43 -2.60 -9.12
CA ARG A 45 -2.12 -3.28 -8.01
C ARG A 45 -1.14 -3.86 -6.98
N LEU A 46 0.00 -4.40 -7.43
CA LEU A 46 1.04 -4.94 -6.55
C LEU A 46 1.87 -3.85 -5.86
N ALA A 47 2.01 -2.66 -6.46
CA ALA A 47 2.74 -1.55 -5.88
C ALA A 47 1.96 -0.84 -4.74
N ILE A 48 0.62 -0.83 -4.77
CA ILE A 48 -0.21 -0.12 -3.78
C ILE A 48 0.07 -0.56 -2.34
N PRO A 49 0.09 -1.86 -1.98
CA PRO A 49 0.38 -2.26 -0.60
C PRO A 49 1.75 -1.80 -0.11
N ILE A 50 2.77 -1.90 -0.96
CA ILE A 50 4.14 -1.47 -0.65
C ILE A 50 4.18 0.05 -0.42
N MET A 51 3.51 0.81 -1.29
CA MET A 51 3.40 2.26 -1.19
C MET A 51 2.71 2.70 0.12
N LEU A 52 1.57 2.08 0.46
CA LEU A 52 0.84 2.40 1.69
C LEU A 52 1.65 2.09 2.95
N ALA A 53 2.32 0.94 2.99
CA ALA A 53 3.18 0.57 4.11
C ALA A 53 4.41 1.49 4.21
N GLY A 54 5.03 1.86 3.08
CA GLY A 54 6.12 2.84 3.03
C GLY A 54 5.69 4.21 3.55
N LEU A 55 4.47 4.68 3.20
CA LEU A 55 3.90 5.88 3.81
C LEU A 55 3.70 5.73 5.32
N GLY A 56 3.25 4.55 5.77
CA GLY A 56 3.17 4.20 7.19
C GLY A 56 4.52 4.35 7.89
N GLY A 57 5.58 3.77 7.33
CA GLY A 57 6.96 3.92 7.82
C GLY A 57 7.37 5.39 7.91
N LEU A 58 7.08 6.18 6.88
CA LEU A 58 7.37 7.60 6.84
C LEU A 58 6.73 8.39 8.01
N PHE A 59 5.46 8.12 8.35
CA PHE A 59 4.81 8.78 9.49
C PHE A 59 5.48 8.42 10.83
N SER A 60 5.82 7.15 11.04
CA SER A 60 6.50 6.70 12.24
C SER A 60 7.90 7.31 12.36
N GLU A 61 8.72 7.25 11.31
CA GLU A 61 10.08 7.79 11.29
C GLU A 61 10.11 9.31 11.49
N LYS A 62 9.13 10.04 10.92
CA LYS A 62 8.99 11.49 11.13
C LYS A 62 8.65 11.86 12.56
N THR A 63 8.23 10.93 13.40
CA THR A 63 8.07 11.15 14.85
C THR A 63 9.22 10.57 15.69
N GLY A 64 10.28 10.08 15.03
CA GLY A 64 11.48 9.55 15.68
C GLY A 64 11.34 8.11 16.19
N VAL A 65 10.37 7.33 15.66
CA VAL A 65 10.20 5.91 15.97
C VAL A 65 10.35 5.10 14.68
N VAL A 66 11.36 4.24 14.60
CA VAL A 66 11.55 3.33 13.48
C VAL A 66 10.59 2.15 13.62
N ASN A 67 9.77 1.89 12.61
CA ASN A 67 8.77 0.82 12.64
C ASN A 67 9.12 -0.33 11.69
N ILE A 68 9.86 -1.31 12.18
CA ILE A 68 10.17 -2.55 11.42
C ILE A 68 9.00 -3.54 11.48
N GLY A 69 8.01 -3.31 12.34
CA GLY A 69 6.82 -4.15 12.49
C GLY A 69 5.74 -3.96 11.40
N LEU A 70 6.01 -3.20 10.33
CA LEU A 70 5.06 -2.93 9.25
C LEU A 70 4.48 -4.20 8.62
N GLU A 71 5.31 -5.25 8.44
CA GLU A 71 4.87 -6.54 7.91
C GLU A 71 3.83 -7.19 8.81
N GLY A 72 4.07 -7.23 10.12
CA GLY A 72 3.12 -7.80 11.09
C GLY A 72 1.82 -7.00 11.15
N MET A 73 1.89 -5.68 11.09
CA MET A 73 0.71 -4.80 11.04
C MET A 73 -0.09 -5.04 9.74
N MET A 74 0.60 -5.29 8.63
CA MET A 74 -0.01 -5.66 7.35
C MET A 74 -0.67 -7.04 7.43
N ILE A 75 -0.02 -8.05 8.05
CA ILE A 75 -0.60 -9.38 8.27
C ILE A 75 -1.91 -9.27 9.06
N MET A 76 -1.94 -8.49 10.13
CA MET A 76 -3.18 -8.26 10.88
C MET A 76 -4.22 -7.54 10.04
N GLY A 77 -3.80 -6.58 9.23
CA GLY A 77 -4.68 -5.91 8.27
C GLY A 77 -5.31 -6.87 7.26
N THR A 78 -4.56 -7.89 6.78
CA THR A 78 -5.11 -8.93 5.89
C THR A 78 -6.17 -9.75 6.59
N TRP A 79 -5.90 -10.22 7.81
CA TRP A 79 -6.84 -11.06 8.54
C TRP A 79 -8.10 -10.27 8.95
N PHE A 80 -7.96 -9.13 9.59
CA PHE A 80 -9.09 -8.29 9.98
C PHE A 80 -9.89 -7.79 8.77
N GLY A 81 -9.21 -7.51 7.66
CA GLY A 81 -9.83 -7.15 6.39
C GLY A 81 -10.68 -8.28 5.80
N ALA A 82 -10.17 -9.52 5.86
CA ALA A 82 -10.91 -10.70 5.42
C ALA A 82 -12.11 -10.99 6.32
N TRP A 83 -11.91 -11.00 7.64
CA TRP A 83 -12.98 -11.25 8.60
C TRP A 83 -14.07 -10.18 8.50
N GLY A 84 -13.70 -8.91 8.46
CA GLY A 84 -14.64 -7.81 8.31
C GLY A 84 -15.35 -7.82 6.96
N GLY A 85 -14.61 -8.14 5.88
CA GLY A 85 -15.16 -8.25 4.53
C GLY A 85 -16.11 -9.43 4.36
N PHE A 86 -15.86 -10.55 5.02
CA PHE A 86 -16.76 -11.70 5.05
C PHE A 86 -18.04 -11.40 5.84
N THR A 87 -17.90 -10.77 7.01
CA THR A 87 -19.01 -10.59 7.97
C THR A 87 -19.91 -9.38 7.61
N PHE A 88 -19.31 -8.27 7.19
CA PHE A 88 -20.01 -6.99 7.04
C PHE A 88 -19.98 -6.43 5.61
N GLY A 89 -19.15 -7.02 4.73
CA GLY A 89 -18.97 -6.55 3.36
C GLY A 89 -17.62 -5.86 3.10
N ALA A 90 -17.27 -5.72 1.83
CA ALA A 90 -15.94 -5.35 1.39
C ALA A 90 -15.44 -3.99 1.95
N TRP A 91 -16.27 -2.93 1.93
CA TRP A 91 -15.88 -1.61 2.44
C TRP A 91 -15.65 -1.60 3.95
N GLN A 92 -16.51 -2.28 4.71
CA GLN A 92 -16.35 -2.44 6.16
C GLN A 92 -15.07 -3.22 6.47
N GLY A 93 -14.76 -4.23 5.65
CA GLY A 93 -13.51 -4.97 5.75
C GLY A 93 -12.27 -4.09 5.59
N VAL A 94 -12.30 -3.11 4.69
CA VAL A 94 -11.20 -2.13 4.54
C VAL A 94 -10.96 -1.37 5.84
N PHE A 95 -12.01 -0.82 6.45
CA PHE A 95 -11.89 -0.06 7.70
C PHE A 95 -11.47 -0.94 8.88
N ILE A 96 -12.04 -2.14 8.99
CA ILE A 96 -11.70 -3.10 10.04
C ILE A 96 -10.23 -3.56 9.90
N GLY A 97 -9.76 -3.81 8.69
CA GLY A 97 -8.36 -4.15 8.43
C GLY A 97 -7.39 -3.00 8.79
N MET A 98 -7.78 -1.76 8.46
CA MET A 98 -7.04 -0.57 8.88
C MET A 98 -6.95 -0.46 10.41
N LEU A 99 -8.05 -0.70 11.12
CA LEU A 99 -8.08 -0.70 12.59
C LEU A 99 -7.26 -1.85 13.18
N GLY A 100 -7.29 -3.03 12.58
CA GLY A 100 -6.46 -4.17 12.99
C GLY A 100 -4.97 -3.88 12.92
N GLY A 101 -4.51 -3.25 11.84
CA GLY A 101 -3.14 -2.77 11.73
C GLY A 101 -2.81 -1.66 12.72
N ALA A 102 -3.74 -0.70 12.93
CA ALA A 102 -3.58 0.37 13.92
C ALA A 102 -3.44 -0.17 15.36
N LEU A 103 -4.19 -1.21 15.71
CA LEU A 103 -4.07 -1.88 17.01
C LEU A 103 -2.67 -2.43 17.26
N PHE A 104 -2.09 -3.11 16.26
CA PHE A 104 -0.72 -3.61 16.35
C PHE A 104 0.32 -2.47 16.34
N GLY A 105 0.03 -1.39 15.60
CA GLY A 105 0.80 -0.13 15.67
C GLY A 105 0.76 0.47 17.08
N LEU A 106 -0.38 0.47 17.74
CA LEU A 106 -0.52 0.95 19.11
C LEU A 106 0.27 0.07 20.11
N ILE A 107 0.25 -1.26 19.94
CA ILE A 107 1.06 -2.19 20.77
C ILE A 107 2.54 -1.87 20.59
N HIS A 108 3.00 -1.65 19.35
CA HIS A 108 4.37 -1.23 19.06
C HIS A 108 4.70 0.13 19.67
N ALA A 109 3.79 1.10 19.63
CA ALA A 109 3.96 2.41 20.26
C ALA A 109 4.07 2.29 21.78
N ILE A 110 3.25 1.46 22.43
CA ILE A 110 3.33 1.21 23.88
C ILE A 110 4.70 0.63 24.23
N ALA A 111 5.18 -0.36 23.49
CA ALA A 111 6.48 -0.96 23.72
C ALA A 111 7.63 0.04 23.56
N THR A 112 7.64 0.80 22.47
CA THR A 112 8.79 1.66 22.09
C THR A 112 8.74 3.03 22.77
N VAL A 113 7.56 3.62 22.96
CA VAL A 113 7.41 4.98 23.51
C VAL A 113 7.28 4.96 25.04
N SER A 114 6.45 4.05 25.59
CA SER A 114 6.24 4.01 27.06
C SER A 114 7.27 3.13 27.78
N PHE A 115 7.53 1.93 27.25
CA PHE A 115 8.50 1.02 27.87
C PHE A 115 9.93 1.20 27.35
N GLN A 116 10.15 2.07 26.37
CA GLN A 116 11.46 2.36 25.76
C GLN A 116 12.20 1.10 25.28
N VAL A 117 11.44 0.10 24.84
CA VAL A 117 12.01 -1.09 24.19
C VAL A 117 12.65 -0.68 22.88
N ASP A 118 13.76 -1.32 22.53
CA ASP A 118 14.41 -1.09 21.23
C ASP A 118 13.44 -1.31 20.09
N HIS A 119 13.44 -0.39 19.12
CA HIS A 119 12.48 -0.35 18.03
C HIS A 119 12.58 -1.58 17.12
N ILE A 120 13.81 -2.09 16.90
CA ILE A 120 14.07 -3.27 16.06
C ILE A 120 13.52 -4.51 16.75
N VAL A 121 13.83 -4.68 18.04
CA VAL A 121 13.37 -5.82 18.85
C VAL A 121 11.84 -5.86 18.90
N SER A 122 11.21 -4.72 19.19
CA SER A 122 9.76 -4.61 19.22
C SER A 122 9.14 -4.90 17.84
N GLY A 123 9.71 -4.38 16.75
CA GLY A 123 9.22 -4.60 15.39
C GLY A 123 9.28 -6.07 14.96
N VAL A 124 10.40 -6.75 15.23
CA VAL A 124 10.55 -8.19 14.95
C VAL A 124 9.55 -9.01 15.79
N ALA A 125 9.38 -8.67 17.06
CA ALA A 125 8.39 -9.33 17.92
C ALA A 125 6.96 -9.19 17.37
N ILE A 126 6.58 -8.00 16.89
CA ILE A 126 5.28 -7.74 16.25
C ILE A 126 5.10 -8.61 14.99
N ASN A 127 6.12 -8.75 14.16
CA ASN A 127 6.05 -9.55 12.94
C ASN A 127 5.80 -11.04 13.25
N ILE A 128 6.50 -11.58 14.25
CA ILE A 128 6.32 -12.97 14.67
C ILE A 128 4.95 -13.18 15.34
N LEU A 129 4.58 -12.27 16.25
CA LEU A 129 3.31 -12.32 16.97
C LEU A 129 2.12 -12.25 16.00
N ALA A 130 2.16 -11.34 15.03
CA ALA A 130 1.08 -11.14 14.09
C ALA A 130 0.78 -12.40 13.24
N ALA A 131 1.81 -13.10 12.78
CA ALA A 131 1.64 -14.35 12.04
C ALA A 131 0.94 -15.42 12.88
N GLY A 132 1.40 -15.60 14.13
CA GLY A 132 0.78 -16.56 15.06
C GLY A 132 -0.66 -16.19 15.42
N VAL A 133 -0.92 -14.92 15.74
CA VAL A 133 -2.25 -14.41 16.09
C VAL A 133 -3.20 -14.51 14.90
N ALA A 134 -2.79 -14.15 13.70
CA ALA A 134 -3.64 -14.24 12.51
C ALA A 134 -4.07 -15.68 12.24
N ARG A 135 -3.13 -16.65 12.33
CA ARG A 135 -3.44 -18.07 12.19
C ARG A 135 -4.39 -18.58 13.27
N PHE A 136 -4.14 -18.23 14.54
CA PHE A 136 -4.99 -18.60 15.67
C PHE A 136 -6.41 -18.05 15.52
N LEU A 137 -6.54 -16.76 15.19
CA LEU A 137 -7.84 -16.14 14.95
C LEU A 137 -8.56 -16.72 13.73
N ASN A 138 -7.82 -17.15 12.70
CA ASN A 138 -8.41 -17.75 11.51
C ASN A 138 -9.08 -19.08 11.85
N VAL A 139 -8.44 -19.91 12.68
CA VAL A 139 -9.05 -21.16 13.17
C VAL A 139 -10.31 -20.88 13.96
N ILE A 140 -10.25 -20.00 14.98
CA ILE A 140 -11.41 -19.72 15.84
C ILE A 140 -12.58 -19.08 15.08
N ALA A 141 -12.29 -18.15 14.16
CA ALA A 141 -13.35 -17.41 13.47
C ALA A 141 -14.04 -18.21 12.36
N PHE A 142 -13.35 -19.20 11.78
CA PHE A 142 -13.81 -19.86 10.56
C PHE A 142 -13.84 -21.39 10.65
N GLU A 143 -13.63 -21.99 11.83
CA GLU A 143 -13.54 -23.47 12.01
C GLU A 143 -14.75 -24.21 11.44
N ASP A 144 -15.96 -23.66 11.61
CA ASP A 144 -17.21 -24.30 11.19
C ASP A 144 -17.70 -23.84 9.80
N ILE A 145 -16.92 -23.02 9.08
CA ILE A 145 -17.36 -22.47 7.81
C ILE A 145 -16.83 -23.28 6.63
N ALA A 146 -17.73 -23.67 5.73
CA ALA A 146 -17.36 -24.40 4.52
C ALA A 146 -16.34 -23.62 3.68
N PHE A 147 -15.37 -24.34 3.10
CA PHE A 147 -14.26 -23.81 2.30
C PHE A 147 -13.23 -22.96 3.07
N ALA A 148 -13.32 -22.84 4.41
CA ALA A 148 -12.26 -22.32 5.24
C ALA A 148 -11.25 -23.40 5.61
N SER A 149 -10.03 -22.99 5.93
CA SER A 149 -8.97 -23.86 6.45
C SER A 149 -8.18 -23.11 7.53
N SER A 150 -7.31 -23.82 8.25
CA SER A 150 -6.43 -23.18 9.24
C SER A 150 -5.57 -22.04 8.66
N THR A 151 -5.37 -22.02 7.33
CA THR A 151 -4.48 -21.08 6.62
C THR A 151 -5.20 -20.17 5.64
N ALA A 152 -6.52 -20.34 5.45
CA ALA A 152 -7.33 -19.57 4.50
C ALA A 152 -8.71 -19.23 5.07
N SER A 153 -9.16 -17.99 4.85
CA SER A 153 -10.52 -17.57 5.19
C SER A 153 -11.54 -17.98 4.10
N PRO A 154 -12.84 -17.94 4.41
CA PRO A 154 -13.87 -17.94 3.38
C PRO A 154 -13.72 -16.71 2.47
N ARG A 155 -14.41 -16.77 1.31
CA ARG A 155 -14.40 -15.63 0.38
C ARG A 155 -15.17 -14.44 0.93
N ILE A 156 -14.62 -13.26 0.73
CA ILE A 156 -15.21 -11.98 1.13
C ILE A 156 -16.55 -11.78 0.40
N THR A 157 -17.53 -11.23 1.09
CA THR A 157 -18.84 -10.89 0.53
C THR A 157 -18.83 -9.47 -0.04
N GLY A 158 -19.45 -9.31 -1.21
CA GLY A 158 -19.55 -8.02 -1.91
C GLY A 158 -18.28 -7.68 -2.73
N ASP A 159 -18.41 -6.61 -3.49
CA ASP A 159 -17.33 -6.05 -4.33
C ASP A 159 -17.16 -4.56 -3.99
N ILE A 160 -15.94 -4.07 -4.12
CA ILE A 160 -15.63 -2.63 -3.96
C ILE A 160 -16.06 -1.81 -5.18
N GLY A 161 -16.30 -2.49 -6.29
CA GLY A 161 -16.52 -1.86 -7.57
C GLY A 161 -15.22 -1.44 -8.25
N ARG A 162 -15.28 -1.36 -9.56
CA ARG A 162 -14.15 -1.01 -10.42
C ARG A 162 -14.58 0.06 -11.42
N LEU A 163 -13.67 0.96 -11.71
CA LEU A 163 -13.85 2.03 -12.67
C LEU A 163 -13.01 1.74 -13.92
N THR A 164 -13.65 1.80 -15.07
CA THR A 164 -12.96 1.88 -16.36
C THR A 164 -13.37 3.20 -17.00
N VAL A 165 -12.40 4.03 -17.38
CA VAL A 165 -12.69 5.38 -17.88
C VAL A 165 -13.35 5.28 -19.25
N PRO A 166 -14.58 5.85 -19.45
CA PRO A 166 -15.25 5.84 -20.73
C PRO A 166 -14.45 6.55 -21.82
N TYR A 167 -14.67 6.17 -23.06
CA TYR A 167 -14.02 6.66 -24.30
C TYR A 167 -12.51 6.43 -24.37
N LEU A 168 -11.78 6.48 -23.26
CA LEU A 168 -10.33 6.28 -23.24
C LEU A 168 -9.96 4.80 -23.08
N ALA A 169 -10.68 4.08 -22.20
CA ALA A 169 -10.40 2.71 -21.84
C ALA A 169 -11.56 1.72 -22.12
N GLY A 170 -12.65 2.17 -22.77
CA GLY A 170 -13.78 1.31 -23.09
C GLY A 170 -14.75 1.09 -21.94
N GLY A 171 -14.87 2.06 -21.02
CA GLY A 171 -15.85 2.01 -19.94
C GLY A 171 -17.29 2.21 -20.42
N GLU A 172 -18.26 1.95 -19.55
CA GLU A 172 -19.69 2.08 -19.84
C GLU A 172 -20.23 3.46 -19.42
N ILE A 173 -21.15 4.01 -20.22
CA ILE A 173 -21.99 5.16 -19.87
C ILE A 173 -23.44 4.77 -20.10
N ASN A 174 -24.26 4.87 -19.07
CA ASN A 174 -25.69 4.51 -19.11
C ASN A 174 -25.96 3.08 -19.66
N GLY A 175 -25.08 2.12 -19.34
CA GLY A 175 -25.22 0.73 -19.81
C GLY A 175 -24.80 0.49 -21.26
N GLN A 176 -24.19 1.48 -21.93
CA GLN A 176 -23.61 1.32 -23.27
C GLN A 176 -22.08 1.38 -23.19
N GLU A 177 -21.44 0.38 -23.81
CA GLU A 177 -19.97 0.37 -23.96
C GLU A 177 -19.51 1.53 -24.84
N THR A 178 -18.45 2.19 -24.42
CA THR A 178 -17.83 3.30 -25.17
C THR A 178 -16.59 2.81 -25.94
N THR A 179 -16.13 3.61 -26.88
CA THR A 179 -14.88 3.32 -27.62
C THR A 179 -13.69 3.21 -26.67
N ASN A 180 -12.80 2.26 -26.96
CA ASN A 180 -11.52 2.08 -26.26
C ASN A 180 -10.37 2.66 -27.09
N LEU A 181 -10.13 3.98 -26.95
CA LEU A 181 -9.12 4.69 -27.75
C LEU A 181 -7.71 4.14 -27.49
N PHE A 182 -7.31 4.00 -26.22
CA PHE A 182 -5.97 3.50 -25.88
C PHE A 182 -5.81 2.01 -26.20
N GLY A 183 -6.87 1.20 -26.09
CA GLY A 183 -6.82 -0.20 -26.52
C GLY A 183 -6.66 -0.34 -28.04
N PHE A 184 -7.27 0.56 -28.82
CA PHE A 184 -7.05 0.60 -30.25
C PHE A 184 -5.58 0.94 -30.59
N ILE A 185 -4.99 1.94 -29.90
CA ILE A 185 -3.60 2.34 -30.10
C ILE A 185 -2.63 1.24 -29.66
N GLU A 186 -2.91 0.56 -28.51
CA GLU A 186 -2.12 -0.58 -28.03
C GLU A 186 -2.06 -1.69 -29.08
N ASN A 187 -3.18 -1.99 -29.74
CA ASN A 187 -3.28 -3.04 -30.77
C ASN A 187 -2.61 -2.68 -32.12
N LEU A 188 -2.23 -1.43 -32.34
CA LEU A 188 -1.51 -1.03 -33.56
C LEU A 188 -0.08 -1.59 -33.63
N ASN A 189 0.47 -2.07 -32.52
CA ASN A 189 1.83 -2.61 -32.40
C ASN A 189 2.93 -1.69 -32.95
N VAL A 190 2.74 -0.37 -32.79
CA VAL A 190 3.74 0.63 -33.18
C VAL A 190 4.67 0.88 -32.00
N PHE A 191 5.98 0.68 -32.21
CA PHE A 191 7.02 0.84 -31.18
C PHE A 191 6.87 2.14 -30.38
N LEU A 192 7.01 2.06 -29.06
CA LEU A 192 6.83 3.13 -28.06
C LEU A 192 5.39 3.68 -27.97
N ILE A 193 4.65 3.78 -29.05
CA ILE A 193 3.30 4.35 -29.05
C ILE A 193 2.32 3.36 -28.42
N SER A 194 2.38 2.09 -28.84
CA SER A 194 1.55 1.01 -28.26
C SER A 194 1.93 0.73 -26.82
N ASP A 195 3.22 0.74 -26.49
CA ASP A 195 3.70 0.56 -25.12
C ASP A 195 3.21 1.67 -24.18
N PHE A 196 3.27 2.92 -24.64
CA PHE A 196 2.74 4.05 -23.89
C PHE A 196 1.21 3.97 -23.74
N ALA A 197 0.52 3.58 -24.80
CA ALA A 197 -0.93 3.37 -24.74
C ALA A 197 -1.31 2.25 -23.77
N GLY A 198 -0.58 1.13 -23.75
CA GLY A 198 -0.74 0.04 -22.78
C GLY A 198 -0.53 0.49 -21.35
N LEU A 199 0.51 1.29 -21.08
CA LEU A 199 0.75 1.88 -19.77
C LEU A 199 -0.43 2.77 -19.33
N VAL A 200 -0.88 3.69 -20.17
CA VAL A 200 -2.01 4.58 -19.87
C VAL A 200 -3.29 3.78 -19.69
N LEU A 201 -3.54 2.80 -20.53
CA LEU A 201 -4.70 1.91 -20.42
C LEU A 201 -4.68 1.10 -19.12
N GLY A 202 -3.52 0.61 -18.69
CA GLY A 202 -3.35 -0.06 -17.41
C GLY A 202 -3.71 0.82 -16.20
N PHE A 203 -3.55 2.16 -16.33
CA PHE A 203 -3.99 3.13 -15.34
C PHE A 203 -5.47 3.51 -15.45
N LEU A 204 -6.10 3.35 -16.60
CA LEU A 204 -7.48 3.81 -16.85
C LEU A 204 -8.50 2.67 -16.88
N SER A 205 -8.06 1.42 -17.02
CA SER A 205 -8.94 0.27 -17.11
C SER A 205 -8.99 -0.53 -15.83
N ASN A 206 -10.19 -0.93 -15.44
CA ASN A 206 -10.43 -1.89 -14.36
C ASN A 206 -9.77 -1.53 -13.00
N ILE A 207 -9.74 -0.23 -12.65
CA ILE A 207 -9.18 0.26 -11.40
C ILE A 207 -10.22 0.11 -10.28
N SER A 208 -9.88 -0.56 -9.18
CA SER A 208 -10.78 -0.61 -8.02
C SER A 208 -10.89 0.77 -7.36
N TYR A 209 -12.06 1.11 -6.84
CA TYR A 209 -12.23 2.35 -6.05
C TYR A 209 -11.26 2.41 -4.86
N LEU A 210 -10.87 1.25 -4.31
CA LEU A 210 -9.87 1.19 -3.25
C LEU A 210 -8.47 1.61 -3.74
N THR A 211 -8.12 1.33 -5.01
CA THR A 211 -6.86 1.81 -5.62
C THR A 211 -6.85 3.34 -5.71
N ILE A 212 -7.97 3.93 -6.13
CA ILE A 212 -8.11 5.39 -6.21
C ILE A 212 -8.00 6.01 -4.83
N PHE A 213 -8.67 5.42 -3.83
CA PHE A 213 -8.57 5.84 -2.44
C PHE A 213 -7.13 5.76 -1.91
N ALA A 214 -6.43 4.65 -2.16
CA ALA A 214 -5.03 4.47 -1.75
C ALA A 214 -4.10 5.50 -2.40
N LEU A 215 -4.27 5.77 -3.69
CA LEU A 215 -3.50 6.80 -4.39
C LEU A 215 -3.78 8.21 -3.85
N ALA A 216 -5.00 8.51 -3.43
CA ALA A 216 -5.35 9.80 -2.82
C ALA A 216 -4.68 10.01 -1.45
N ILE A 217 -4.32 8.94 -0.73
CA ILE A 217 -3.59 9.02 0.54
C ILE A 217 -2.18 9.61 0.36
N VAL A 218 -1.55 9.42 -0.80
CA VAL A 218 -0.19 9.96 -1.06
C VAL A 218 -0.16 11.49 -0.97
N PRO A 219 -0.90 12.25 -1.78
CA PRO A 219 -0.91 13.71 -1.67
C PRO A 219 -1.47 14.18 -0.33
N LEU A 220 -2.43 13.46 0.26
CA LEU A 220 -2.95 13.76 1.60
C LEU A 220 -1.85 13.63 2.65
N SER A 221 -1.02 12.60 2.60
CA SER A 221 0.13 12.42 3.51
C SER A 221 1.15 13.55 3.37
N VAL A 222 1.47 13.97 2.15
CA VAL A 222 2.33 15.13 1.88
C VAL A 222 1.70 16.39 2.48
N LEU A 223 0.42 16.62 2.27
CA LEU A 223 -0.29 17.77 2.80
C LEU A 223 -0.28 17.77 4.33
N ILE A 224 -0.58 16.64 4.98
CA ILE A 224 -0.56 16.52 6.45
C ILE A 224 0.84 16.80 6.98
N LEU A 225 1.87 16.11 6.48
CA LEU A 225 3.22 16.18 7.03
C LEU A 225 3.90 17.54 6.79
N TRP A 226 3.67 18.18 5.63
CA TRP A 226 4.41 19.40 5.27
C TRP A 226 3.59 20.69 5.31
N LYS A 227 2.27 20.63 5.32
CA LYS A 227 1.40 21.81 5.25
C LYS A 227 0.53 22.03 6.48
N THR A 228 0.54 21.11 7.47
CA THR A 228 -0.27 21.26 8.68
C THR A 228 0.57 21.47 9.93
N PRO A 229 0.02 22.13 10.99
CA PRO A 229 0.69 22.27 12.28
C PRO A 229 1.01 20.93 12.95
N ILE A 230 0.14 19.92 12.78
CA ILE A 230 0.36 18.56 13.32
C ILE A 230 1.58 17.93 12.67
N GLY A 231 1.71 18.01 11.35
CA GLY A 231 2.88 17.51 10.64
C GLY A 231 4.17 18.23 11.02
N LEU A 232 4.10 19.54 11.30
CA LEU A 232 5.24 20.28 11.83
C LEU A 232 5.67 19.76 13.20
N GLN A 233 4.71 19.54 14.12
CA GLN A 233 4.97 18.96 15.44
C GLN A 233 5.57 17.56 15.34
N MET A 234 5.02 16.68 14.48
CA MET A 234 5.57 15.34 14.24
C MET A 234 7.04 15.41 13.82
N ARG A 235 7.37 16.24 12.82
CA ARG A 235 8.76 16.39 12.33
C ARG A 235 9.68 16.99 13.38
N SER A 236 9.24 17.99 14.13
CA SER A 236 10.05 18.61 15.18
C SER A 236 10.36 17.61 16.31
N VAL A 237 9.39 16.77 16.68
CA VAL A 237 9.56 15.69 17.68
C VAL A 237 10.54 14.63 17.18
N GLY A 238 10.53 14.30 15.89
CA GLY A 238 11.48 13.34 15.33
C GLY A 238 12.91 13.86 15.25
N GLU A 239 13.10 15.16 14.97
CA GLU A 239 14.42 15.77 14.84
C GLU A 239 15.03 16.15 16.21
N TYR A 240 14.25 16.79 17.08
CA TYR A 240 14.73 17.27 18.40
C TYR A 240 13.63 17.19 19.47
N PRO A 241 13.42 16.02 20.09
CA PRO A 241 12.34 15.82 21.04
C PRO A 241 12.38 16.78 22.25
N THR A 242 13.56 16.97 22.86
CA THR A 242 13.71 17.83 24.05
C THR A 242 13.43 19.30 23.74
N GLY A 243 13.83 19.79 22.57
CA GLY A 243 13.50 21.14 22.13
C GLY A 243 12.02 21.31 21.83
N SER A 244 11.38 20.29 21.24
CA SER A 244 9.93 20.31 20.98
C SER A 244 9.13 20.33 22.29
N GLU A 245 9.55 19.57 23.28
CA GLU A 245 8.94 19.56 24.62
C GLU A 245 9.06 20.93 25.32
N SER A 246 10.22 21.58 25.22
CA SER A 246 10.44 22.94 25.73
C SER A 246 9.51 24.00 25.12
N LEU A 247 9.03 23.75 23.89
CA LEU A 247 8.06 24.57 23.18
C LEU A 247 6.60 24.17 23.46
N GLY A 248 6.37 23.23 24.40
CA GLY A 248 5.03 22.77 24.80
C GLY A 248 4.41 21.70 23.90
N VAL A 249 5.18 21.09 23.01
CA VAL A 249 4.69 19.99 22.18
C VAL A 249 4.71 18.69 23.02
N ASN A 250 3.59 17.97 23.05
CA ASN A 250 3.53 16.68 23.70
C ASN A 250 4.23 15.59 22.86
N VAL A 251 5.49 15.33 23.19
CA VAL A 251 6.36 14.38 22.45
C VAL A 251 5.76 12.97 22.43
N TYR A 252 5.28 12.48 23.59
CA TYR A 252 4.68 11.15 23.71
C TYR A 252 3.47 11.01 22.78
N LEU A 253 2.56 11.99 22.81
CA LEU A 253 1.35 11.96 21.99
C LEU A 253 1.69 11.94 20.49
N MET A 254 2.65 12.75 20.05
CA MET A 254 3.05 12.80 18.64
C MET A 254 3.65 11.47 18.19
N LYS A 255 4.47 10.83 19.00
CA LYS A 255 5.03 9.50 18.72
C LYS A 255 3.92 8.44 18.63
N TYR A 256 3.01 8.42 19.59
CA TYR A 256 1.85 7.50 19.57
C TYR A 256 1.01 7.68 18.31
N ILE A 257 0.70 8.90 17.92
CA ILE A 257 -0.07 9.20 16.69
C ILE A 257 0.69 8.72 15.46
N GLY A 258 1.98 9.04 15.34
CA GLY A 258 2.79 8.64 14.18
C GLY A 258 2.86 7.12 13.99
N VAL A 259 3.10 6.39 15.07
CA VAL A 259 3.17 4.92 15.03
C VAL A 259 1.79 4.29 14.80
N SER A 260 0.73 4.85 15.37
CA SER A 260 -0.65 4.36 15.13
C SER A 260 -1.09 4.59 13.68
N ILE A 261 -0.77 5.75 13.09
CA ILE A 261 -1.00 6.01 11.66
C ILE A 261 -0.18 5.03 10.80
N SER A 262 1.06 4.76 11.19
CA SER A 262 1.91 3.77 10.54
C SER A 262 1.26 2.39 10.51
N GLY A 263 0.73 1.94 11.64
CA GLY A 263 -0.02 0.69 11.74
C GLY A 263 -1.32 0.71 10.92
N ALA A 264 -2.06 1.81 10.93
CA ALA A 264 -3.28 1.97 10.16
C ALA A 264 -3.04 1.87 8.65
N LEU A 265 -1.99 2.53 8.13
CA LEU A 265 -1.63 2.47 6.71
C LEU A 265 -1.11 1.10 6.30
N SER A 266 -0.33 0.42 7.17
CA SER A 266 0.09 -0.96 6.94
C SER A 266 -1.10 -1.92 7.00
N GLY A 267 -2.05 -1.71 7.91
CA GLY A 267 -3.30 -2.46 7.97
C GLY A 267 -4.17 -2.27 6.73
N LEU A 268 -4.24 -1.03 6.22
CA LEU A 268 -4.90 -0.72 4.96
C LEU A 268 -4.23 -1.42 3.77
N ALA A 269 -2.89 -1.49 3.76
CA ALA A 269 -2.14 -2.25 2.76
C ALA A 269 -2.51 -3.73 2.77
N GLY A 270 -2.64 -4.32 3.97
CA GLY A 270 -3.11 -5.68 4.16
C GLY A 270 -4.54 -5.90 3.69
N ALA A 271 -5.46 -5.04 4.10
CA ALA A 271 -6.85 -5.07 3.63
C ALA A 271 -6.95 -4.96 2.11
N TYR A 272 -6.12 -4.11 1.49
CA TYR A 272 -6.04 -3.99 0.04
C TYR A 272 -5.65 -5.32 -0.64
N LEU A 273 -4.63 -6.02 -0.11
CA LEU A 273 -4.20 -7.32 -0.67
C LEU A 273 -5.33 -8.35 -0.69
N VAL A 274 -6.13 -8.35 0.36
CA VAL A 274 -7.26 -9.29 0.47
C VAL A 274 -8.43 -8.84 -0.38
N ILE A 275 -8.90 -7.61 -0.20
CA ILE A 275 -10.19 -7.16 -0.72
C ILE A 275 -10.12 -6.78 -2.20
N ALA A 276 -9.07 -6.07 -2.62
CA ALA A 276 -8.86 -5.73 -4.03
C ALA A 276 -8.07 -6.79 -4.81
N GLY A 277 -7.35 -7.68 -4.09
CA GLY A 277 -6.49 -8.69 -4.67
C GLY A 277 -7.13 -10.08 -4.73
N THR A 278 -6.97 -10.89 -3.69
CA THR A 278 -7.29 -12.33 -3.68
C THR A 278 -8.75 -12.67 -3.41
N GLY A 279 -9.47 -11.81 -2.69
CA GLY A 279 -10.83 -12.07 -2.20
C GLY A 279 -10.89 -13.02 -0.99
N ILE A 280 -9.74 -13.49 -0.50
CA ILE A 280 -9.60 -14.37 0.66
C ILE A 280 -8.32 -14.04 1.43
N TYR A 281 -8.31 -14.27 2.74
CA TYR A 281 -7.06 -14.31 3.50
C TYR A 281 -6.33 -15.61 3.20
N LEU A 282 -5.03 -15.52 2.96
CA LEU A 282 -4.11 -16.63 2.85
C LEU A 282 -2.92 -16.39 3.76
N GLU A 283 -2.57 -17.39 4.58
CA GLU A 283 -1.36 -17.32 5.41
C GLU A 283 -0.13 -17.09 4.51
N GLY A 284 0.72 -16.12 4.88
CA GLY A 284 1.93 -15.79 4.13
C GLY A 284 1.71 -14.96 2.85
N GLN A 285 0.51 -14.50 2.54
CA GLN A 285 0.24 -13.72 1.32
C GLN A 285 0.95 -12.36 1.25
N THR A 286 1.40 -11.83 2.39
CA THR A 286 2.22 -10.60 2.44
C THR A 286 3.63 -10.84 1.90
N GLY A 287 4.12 -12.10 2.00
CA GLY A 287 5.34 -12.57 1.35
C GLY A 287 6.64 -11.91 1.82
N GLY A 288 6.67 -11.29 3.02
CA GLY A 288 7.86 -10.59 3.52
C GLY A 288 8.23 -9.34 2.72
N ARG A 289 7.30 -8.80 1.93
CA ARG A 289 7.57 -7.71 0.97
C ARG A 289 8.03 -6.42 1.63
N LEU A 290 7.66 -6.22 2.91
CA LEU A 290 7.98 -5.00 3.64
C LEU A 290 9.31 -5.08 4.41
N SER A 291 9.89 -6.26 4.56
CA SER A 291 11.22 -6.41 5.18
C SER A 291 12.32 -5.68 4.40
N LEU A 292 12.07 -5.39 3.11
CA LEU A 292 13.02 -4.70 2.22
C LEU A 292 12.91 -3.17 2.27
N ILE A 293 11.88 -2.60 2.89
CA ILE A 293 11.67 -1.13 2.93
C ILE A 293 12.75 -0.43 3.76
N HIS A 294 13.34 -1.12 4.73
CA HIS A 294 14.37 -0.58 5.62
C HIS A 294 15.81 -0.92 5.19
N ILE A 295 15.99 -1.55 4.03
CA ILE A 295 17.31 -1.78 3.43
C ILE A 295 17.62 -0.68 2.42
#